data_9e411082f1d90bd6975dbd87f6b39ea0
#
_entry.id   9e411082f1d90bd6975dbd87f6b39ea0
#
_cell.length_a   1.000
_cell.length_b   1.000
_cell.length_c   1.000
_cell.angle_alpha   90.00
_cell.angle_beta   90.00
_cell.angle_gamma   90.00
#
_symmetry.space_group_name_H-M   'P 1'
#
loop_
_entity.id
_entity.type
_entity.pdbx_description
1 polymer ?
#
loop_
_entity_poly.entity_id
_entity_poly.type
_entity_poly.pdbx_seq_one_letter_code
_entity_poly.pdbx_strand_id
1 'polypeptide(L)'
;MITGSNNQIDSDIKKEIPNASNIYNFIGDTSLEEYFALSQLSLAYIGMDTLNMHIAASQNKRIFAIFGPTNVKMWSPWSNFLQKATKVNKPIQTYWNVTLFQSSVPCPSCGMIGCGSIHNKDEFSYNIDPKSIIDQVRKWYEANIILKP
;
A
#
# COMPACT_ATOMS: atom_id res chain seq x y z
N MET A 1 -4.21 2.24 -12.84
CA MET A 1 -5.05 1.05 -12.60
C MET A 1 -5.41 1.01 -11.12
N ILE A 2 -6.69 0.87 -10.80
CA ILE A 2 -7.22 0.74 -9.45
C ILE A 2 -7.89 -0.63 -9.36
N THR A 3 -7.60 -1.39 -8.31
CA THR A 3 -8.12 -2.74 -8.07
C THR A 3 -8.63 -2.84 -6.64
N GLY A 4 -9.60 -3.68 -6.41
CA GLY A 4 -10.20 -3.97 -5.11
C GLY A 4 -11.06 -5.23 -5.21
N SER A 5 -11.56 -5.69 -4.07
CA SER A 5 -12.44 -6.86 -4.01
C SER A 5 -13.89 -6.50 -4.38
N ASN A 6 -14.73 -7.52 -4.44
CA ASN A 6 -16.17 -7.35 -4.70
C ASN A 6 -16.97 -7.27 -3.38
N ASN A 7 -16.49 -6.49 -2.40
CA ASN A 7 -17.22 -6.20 -1.17
C ASN A 7 -17.97 -4.86 -1.26
N GLN A 8 -18.86 -4.58 -0.31
CA GLN A 8 -19.67 -3.37 -0.32
C GLN A 8 -18.83 -2.10 -0.23
N ILE A 9 -17.77 -2.09 0.60
CA ILE A 9 -16.89 -0.92 0.80
C ILE A 9 -16.16 -0.58 -0.50
N ASP A 10 -15.53 -1.57 -1.13
CA ASP A 10 -14.81 -1.38 -2.39
C ASP A 10 -15.76 -0.99 -3.53
N SER A 11 -16.99 -1.54 -3.52
CA SER A 11 -18.03 -1.17 -4.49
C SER A 11 -18.50 0.29 -4.32
N ASP A 12 -18.54 0.81 -3.11
CA ASP A 12 -18.86 2.22 -2.88
C ASP A 12 -17.70 3.13 -3.29
N ILE A 13 -16.47 2.75 -2.98
CA ILE A 13 -15.27 3.46 -3.48
C ILE A 13 -15.23 3.47 -5.01
N LYS A 14 -15.61 2.36 -5.68
CA LYS A 14 -15.67 2.27 -7.16
C LYS A 14 -16.48 3.39 -7.78
N LYS A 15 -17.58 3.82 -7.14
CA LYS A 15 -18.48 4.87 -7.62
C LYS A 15 -17.87 6.27 -7.51
N GLU A 16 -16.94 6.47 -6.56
CA GLU A 16 -16.29 7.76 -6.31
C GLU A 16 -15.07 7.99 -7.20
N ILE A 17 -14.57 6.94 -7.87
CA ILE A 17 -13.39 7.06 -8.73
C ILE A 17 -13.74 7.87 -9.97
N PRO A 18 -12.98 8.96 -10.28
CA PRO A 18 -13.24 9.78 -11.46
C PRO A 18 -13.11 8.98 -12.76
N ASN A 19 -14.03 9.22 -13.68
CA ASN A 19 -13.90 8.71 -15.04
C ASN A 19 -12.91 9.60 -15.83
N ALA A 20 -11.70 9.12 -16.00
CA ALA A 20 -10.65 9.83 -16.73
C ALA A 20 -9.87 8.84 -17.62
N SER A 21 -9.37 9.31 -18.76
CA SER A 21 -8.73 8.47 -19.78
C SER A 21 -7.46 7.73 -19.29
N ASN A 22 -6.86 8.19 -18.21
CA ASN A 22 -5.67 7.58 -17.59
C ASN A 22 -5.98 6.78 -16.32
N ILE A 23 -7.26 6.60 -15.96
CA ILE A 23 -7.71 5.82 -14.80
C ILE A 23 -8.47 4.60 -15.30
N TYR A 24 -7.96 3.43 -14.96
CA TYR A 24 -8.58 2.15 -15.24
C TYR A 24 -9.06 1.55 -13.91
N ASN A 25 -10.38 1.43 -13.77
CA ASN A 25 -11.03 0.97 -12.56
C ASN A 25 -11.46 -0.50 -12.71
N PHE A 26 -10.78 -1.39 -12.01
CA PHE A 26 -11.01 -2.84 -12.01
C PHE A 26 -11.49 -3.35 -10.64
N ILE A 27 -12.06 -2.49 -9.80
CA ILE A 27 -12.61 -2.92 -8.49
C ILE A 27 -13.74 -3.92 -8.73
N GLY A 28 -13.60 -5.12 -8.17
CA GLY A 28 -14.55 -6.21 -8.30
C GLY A 28 -14.58 -6.93 -9.66
N ASP A 29 -13.74 -6.52 -10.60
CA ASP A 29 -13.76 -6.98 -11.99
C ASP A 29 -12.55 -7.88 -12.35
N THR A 30 -11.73 -8.27 -11.37
CA THR A 30 -10.58 -9.15 -11.60
C THR A 30 -10.60 -10.38 -10.70
N SER A 31 -10.26 -11.52 -11.27
CA SER A 31 -9.85 -12.70 -10.51
C SER A 31 -8.46 -12.50 -9.89
N LEU A 32 -8.04 -13.41 -9.01
CA LEU A 32 -6.70 -13.36 -8.43
C LEU A 32 -5.61 -13.55 -9.48
N GLU A 33 -5.83 -14.43 -10.45
CA GLU A 33 -4.90 -14.71 -11.55
C GLU A 33 -4.74 -13.50 -12.47
N GLU A 34 -5.85 -12.84 -12.80
CA GLU A 34 -5.84 -11.62 -13.60
C GLU A 34 -5.13 -10.48 -12.85
N TYR A 35 -5.39 -10.34 -11.54
CA TYR A 35 -4.68 -9.38 -10.72
C TYR A 35 -3.17 -9.66 -10.71
N PHE A 36 -2.75 -10.93 -10.58
CA PHE A 36 -1.34 -11.32 -10.63
C PHE A 36 -0.68 -10.89 -11.95
N ALA A 37 -1.35 -11.12 -13.07
CA ALA A 37 -0.87 -10.70 -14.40
C ALA A 37 -0.80 -9.17 -14.53
N LEU A 38 -1.84 -8.45 -14.10
CA LEU A 38 -1.86 -6.98 -14.10
C LEU A 38 -0.77 -6.39 -13.21
N SER A 39 -0.56 -6.97 -12.03
CA SER A 39 0.53 -6.57 -11.13
C SER A 39 1.89 -6.76 -11.78
N GLN A 40 2.08 -7.85 -12.53
CA GLN A 40 3.33 -8.11 -13.24
C GLN A 40 3.64 -7.05 -14.31
N LEU A 41 2.64 -6.47 -14.94
CA LEU A 41 2.77 -5.39 -15.93
C LEU A 41 2.95 -4.01 -15.27
N SER A 42 2.66 -3.87 -13.98
CA SER A 42 2.75 -2.59 -13.29
C SER A 42 4.19 -2.17 -12.99
N LEU A 43 4.42 -0.87 -12.84
CA LEU A 43 5.70 -0.30 -12.39
C LEU A 43 5.83 -0.29 -10.87
N ALA A 44 4.73 -0.05 -10.20
CA ALA A 44 4.68 0.05 -8.74
C ALA A 44 3.33 -0.38 -8.19
N TYR A 45 3.33 -0.75 -6.92
CA TYR A 45 2.16 -0.94 -6.08
C TYR A 45 2.02 0.24 -5.12
N ILE A 46 0.82 0.76 -5.00
CA ILE A 46 0.45 1.75 -3.99
C ILE A 46 -0.86 1.26 -3.36
N GLY A 47 -0.87 1.02 -2.08
CA GLY A 47 -2.07 0.51 -1.41
C GLY A 47 -1.83 0.03 0.02
N MET A 48 -2.85 -0.65 0.56
CA MET A 48 -2.84 -1.16 1.93
C MET A 48 -2.00 -2.43 2.07
N ASP A 49 -1.74 -2.84 3.31
CA ASP A 49 -1.10 -4.12 3.68
C ASP A 49 -2.03 -5.31 3.45
N THR A 50 -2.14 -5.72 2.22
CA THR A 50 -3.02 -6.81 1.75
C THR A 50 -2.24 -7.87 0.96
N LEU A 51 -2.93 -8.94 0.55
CA LEU A 51 -2.39 -9.94 -0.36
C LEU A 51 -1.77 -9.30 -1.61
N ASN A 52 -2.40 -8.25 -2.14
CA ASN A 52 -1.94 -7.55 -3.33
C ASN A 52 -0.53 -6.93 -3.16
N MET A 53 -0.22 -6.42 -1.97
CA MET A 53 1.11 -5.94 -1.61
C MET A 53 2.15 -7.08 -1.67
N HIS A 54 1.82 -8.26 -1.15
CA HIS A 54 2.71 -9.41 -1.16
C HIS A 54 2.93 -9.98 -2.56
N ILE A 55 1.90 -9.97 -3.41
CA ILE A 55 2.03 -10.31 -4.83
C ILE A 55 3.02 -9.36 -5.52
N ALA A 56 2.85 -8.05 -5.34
CA ALA A 56 3.77 -7.07 -5.89
C ALA A 56 5.21 -7.24 -5.38
N ALA A 57 5.37 -7.59 -4.10
CA ALA A 57 6.68 -7.89 -3.49
C ALA A 57 7.35 -9.10 -4.13
N SER A 58 6.60 -10.20 -4.33
CA SER A 58 7.11 -11.42 -4.97
C SER A 58 7.59 -11.16 -6.40
N GLN A 59 7.00 -10.19 -7.07
CA GLN A 59 7.33 -9.74 -8.44
C GLN A 59 8.39 -8.63 -8.48
N ASN A 60 9.04 -8.31 -7.36
CA ASN A 60 10.05 -7.25 -7.22
C ASN A 60 9.59 -5.84 -7.63
N LYS A 61 8.29 -5.55 -7.52
CA LYS A 61 7.77 -4.23 -7.84
C LYS A 61 8.22 -3.17 -6.83
N ARG A 62 8.22 -1.91 -7.23
CA ARG A 62 8.32 -0.80 -6.29
C ARG A 62 7.04 -0.77 -5.45
N ILE A 63 7.17 -0.69 -4.12
CA ILE A 63 6.05 -0.78 -3.19
C ILE A 63 5.97 0.49 -2.34
N PHE A 64 4.77 1.06 -2.28
CA PHE A 64 4.36 2.09 -1.35
C PHE A 64 3.17 1.55 -0.56
N ALA A 65 3.43 0.99 0.63
CA ALA A 65 2.41 0.31 1.40
C ALA A 65 1.99 1.11 2.63
N ILE A 66 0.69 1.21 2.82
CA ILE A 66 0.04 1.92 3.92
C ILE A 66 -0.37 0.88 4.95
N PHE A 67 0.20 0.99 6.14
CA PHE A 67 -0.09 0.12 7.28
C PHE A 67 -1.01 0.83 8.27
N GLY A 68 -2.18 0.26 8.50
CA GLY A 68 -3.06 0.63 9.60
C GLY A 68 -2.56 0.07 10.94
N PRO A 69 -3.42 -0.54 11.75
CA PRO A 69 -3.03 -1.11 13.04
C PRO A 69 -2.22 -2.41 12.93
N THR A 70 -1.96 -2.87 11.71
CA THR A 70 -1.28 -4.14 11.43
C THR A 70 0.19 -4.08 11.84
N ASN A 71 0.69 -5.18 12.37
CA ASN A 71 2.07 -5.27 12.85
C ASN A 71 3.06 -5.32 11.67
N VAL A 72 3.75 -4.22 11.43
CA VAL A 72 4.78 -4.09 10.37
C VAL A 72 5.87 -5.15 10.51
N LYS A 73 6.31 -5.49 11.72
CA LYS A 73 7.37 -6.49 11.91
C LYS A 73 6.96 -7.90 11.49
N MET A 74 5.64 -8.17 11.45
CA MET A 74 5.09 -9.46 11.07
C MET A 74 4.68 -9.48 9.59
N TRP A 75 4.09 -8.39 9.10
CA TRP A 75 3.41 -8.35 7.81
C TRP A 75 4.09 -7.49 6.75
N SER A 76 5.26 -6.88 7.05
CA SER A 76 5.98 -6.13 6.02
C SER A 76 6.39 -7.02 4.84
N PRO A 77 6.30 -6.50 3.60
CA PRO A 77 6.62 -7.29 2.42
C PRO A 77 8.09 -7.71 2.40
N TRP A 78 8.32 -8.91 1.90
CA TRP A 78 9.67 -9.47 1.75
C TRP A 78 10.41 -8.78 0.59
N SER A 79 11.64 -8.39 0.81
CA SER A 79 12.53 -7.94 -0.25
C SER A 79 13.39 -9.10 -0.76
N ASN A 80 13.18 -9.52 -1.99
CA ASN A 80 13.96 -10.60 -2.60
C ASN A 80 15.44 -10.21 -2.75
N PHE A 81 15.75 -8.93 -2.92
CA PHE A 81 17.16 -8.47 -3.00
C PHE A 81 17.85 -8.53 -1.65
N LEU A 82 17.21 -8.02 -0.60
CA LEU A 82 17.79 -8.00 0.75
C LEU A 82 17.64 -9.33 1.48
N GLN A 83 16.84 -10.26 0.97
CA GLN A 83 16.47 -11.53 1.60
C GLN A 83 15.93 -11.34 3.04
N LYS A 84 15.14 -10.29 3.23
CA LYS A 84 14.51 -9.94 4.50
C LYS A 84 13.35 -8.99 4.36
N ALA A 85 12.52 -8.94 5.41
CA ALA A 85 11.55 -7.90 5.67
C ALA A 85 12.07 -6.95 6.76
N THR A 86 11.41 -5.80 6.97
CA THR A 86 11.79 -4.90 8.07
C THR A 86 11.39 -5.47 9.43
N LYS A 87 12.17 -5.13 10.45
CA LYS A 87 11.86 -5.41 11.86
C LYS A 87 11.67 -4.13 12.68
N VAL A 88 11.54 -3.01 11.99
CA VAL A 88 11.47 -1.67 12.60
C VAL A 88 10.07 -1.08 12.41
N ASN A 89 9.54 -0.43 13.44
CA ASN A 89 8.36 0.42 13.37
C ASN A 89 8.81 1.88 13.28
N LYS A 90 8.45 2.54 12.18
CA LYS A 90 8.66 4.00 11.98
C LYS A 90 7.51 4.54 11.14
N PRO A 91 7.11 5.81 11.34
CA PRO A 91 6.04 6.42 10.56
C PRO A 91 6.25 6.33 9.04
N ILE A 92 7.48 6.58 8.60
CA ILE A 92 7.90 6.36 7.21
C ILE A 92 9.24 5.62 7.24
N GLN A 93 9.34 4.55 6.48
CA GLN A 93 10.58 3.81 6.34
C GLN A 93 10.73 3.22 4.95
N THR A 94 11.96 3.23 4.44
CA THR A 94 12.29 2.65 3.14
C THR A 94 13.39 1.60 3.30
N TYR A 95 13.19 0.45 2.69
CA TYR A 95 14.21 -0.56 2.52
C TYR A 95 14.11 -1.13 1.10
N TRP A 96 15.18 -0.99 0.35
CA TRP A 96 15.29 -1.34 -1.05
C TRP A 96 14.14 -0.75 -1.90
N ASN A 97 13.28 -1.61 -2.47
CA ASN A 97 12.14 -1.22 -3.30
C ASN A 97 10.83 -1.03 -2.53
N VAL A 98 10.87 -1.01 -1.21
CA VAL A 98 9.69 -0.89 -0.34
C VAL A 98 9.75 0.38 0.48
N THR A 99 8.71 1.19 0.42
CA THR A 99 8.44 2.29 1.37
C THR A 99 7.14 1.97 2.11
N LEU A 100 7.21 1.98 3.43
CA LEU A 100 6.07 1.78 4.30
C LEU A 100 5.67 3.11 4.94
N PHE A 101 4.38 3.32 5.05
CA PHE A 101 3.76 4.42 5.79
C PHE A 101 2.93 3.83 6.91
N GLN A 102 3.18 4.26 8.13
CA GLN A 102 2.48 3.78 9.31
C GLN A 102 2.07 4.98 10.18
N SER A 103 0.97 4.83 10.90
CA SER A 103 0.58 5.84 11.87
C SER A 103 1.67 6.08 12.92
N SER A 104 1.83 7.34 13.32
CA SER A 104 2.78 7.76 14.37
C SER A 104 2.23 7.60 15.79
N VAL A 105 1.02 7.06 15.96
CA VAL A 105 0.46 6.83 17.30
C VAL A 105 1.30 5.87 18.13
N PRO A 106 1.36 6.03 19.48
CA PRO A 106 2.26 5.25 20.33
C PRO A 106 2.05 3.73 20.33
N CYS A 107 0.89 3.25 19.87
CA CYS A 107 0.54 1.84 19.84
C CYS A 107 0.15 1.35 18.42
N PRO A 108 1.05 1.40 17.43
CA PRO A 108 0.69 1.08 16.05
C PRO A 108 0.57 -0.42 15.75
N SER A 109 0.88 -1.31 16.68
CA SER A 109 1.17 -2.71 16.33
C SER A 109 0.43 -3.75 17.16
N CYS A 110 -0.69 -3.41 17.78
CA CYS A 110 -1.44 -4.40 18.58
C CYS A 110 -2.18 -5.44 17.72
N GLY A 111 -2.28 -5.24 16.39
CA GLY A 111 -3.01 -6.15 15.48
C GLY A 111 -4.53 -6.11 15.65
N MET A 112 -5.03 -5.28 16.54
CA MET A 112 -6.47 -5.16 16.78
C MET A 112 -7.08 -4.11 15.84
N ILE A 113 -8.17 -4.46 15.20
CA ILE A 113 -9.00 -3.52 14.44
C ILE A 113 -9.73 -2.62 15.43
N GLY A 114 -9.08 -1.50 15.75
CA GLY A 114 -9.56 -0.52 16.72
C GLY A 114 -9.05 -0.78 18.14
N CYS A 115 -8.55 0.24 18.77
CA CYS A 115 -8.20 0.20 20.20
C CYS A 115 -9.48 0.42 21.01
N GLY A 116 -10.01 -0.63 21.61
CA GLY A 116 -11.28 -0.60 22.36
C GLY A 116 -11.25 0.24 23.64
N SER A 117 -10.12 0.84 24.02
CA SER A 117 -9.99 1.46 25.34
C SER A 117 -9.38 2.86 25.40
N ILE A 118 -8.71 3.38 24.38
CA ILE A 118 -7.98 4.65 24.52
C ILE A 118 -8.03 5.56 23.27
N HIS A 119 -8.23 5.03 22.07
CA HIS A 119 -8.27 5.81 20.84
C HIS A 119 -9.45 5.41 19.96
N ASN A 120 -10.11 6.37 19.33
CA ASN A 120 -11.17 6.13 18.37
C ASN A 120 -10.66 5.20 17.24
N LYS A 121 -11.52 4.30 16.77
CA LYS A 121 -11.20 3.29 15.74
C LYS A 121 -10.54 3.86 14.48
N ASP A 122 -10.73 5.13 14.24
CA ASP A 122 -10.33 5.83 13.02
C ASP A 122 -8.95 6.51 13.13
N GLU A 123 -8.39 6.71 14.34
CA GLU A 123 -7.14 7.46 14.53
C GLU A 123 -5.91 6.81 13.88
N PHE A 124 -5.89 5.49 13.70
CA PHE A 124 -4.76 4.79 13.09
C PHE A 124 -4.60 5.09 11.60
N SER A 125 -5.69 5.35 10.90
CA SER A 125 -5.66 5.64 9.47
C SER A 125 -5.53 7.14 9.21
N TYR A 126 -6.15 7.99 10.04
CA TYR A 126 -6.17 9.44 9.85
C TYR A 126 -4.83 10.15 10.15
N ASN A 127 -3.93 9.51 10.89
CA ASN A 127 -2.63 10.09 11.20
C ASN A 127 -1.55 9.81 10.16
N ILE A 128 -1.90 9.19 9.03
CA ILE A 128 -0.99 9.06 7.88
C ILE A 128 -1.34 10.18 6.90
N ASP A 129 -0.48 11.17 6.80
CA ASP A 129 -0.67 12.30 5.89
C ASP A 129 -0.61 11.84 4.43
N PRO A 130 -1.71 11.95 3.65
CA PRO A 130 -1.72 11.58 2.24
C PRO A 130 -0.67 12.32 1.41
N LYS A 131 -0.34 13.57 1.79
CA LYS A 131 0.69 14.36 1.11
C LYS A 131 2.06 13.69 1.21
N SER A 132 2.39 13.13 2.35
CA SER A 132 3.66 12.41 2.52
C SER A 132 3.77 11.19 1.59
N ILE A 133 2.65 10.50 1.32
CA ILE A 133 2.61 9.38 0.38
C ILE A 133 2.81 9.90 -1.04
N ILE A 134 2.05 10.92 -1.43
CA ILE A 134 2.13 11.54 -2.78
C ILE A 134 3.54 12.04 -3.06
N ASP A 135 4.18 12.73 -2.11
CA ASP A 135 5.53 13.27 -2.28
C ASP A 135 6.58 12.15 -2.47
N GLN A 136 6.47 11.04 -1.73
CA GLN A 136 7.37 9.90 -1.90
C GLN A 136 7.17 9.19 -3.26
N VAL A 137 5.93 9.02 -3.69
CA VAL A 137 5.59 8.43 -5.00
C VAL A 137 6.10 9.32 -6.13
N ARG A 138 5.84 10.63 -6.06
CA ARG A 138 6.28 11.61 -7.07
C ARG A 138 7.79 11.64 -7.17
N LYS A 139 8.50 11.76 -6.06
CA LYS A 139 9.97 11.74 -6.02
C LYS A 139 10.55 10.50 -6.68
N TRP A 140 9.97 9.34 -6.40
CA TRP A 140 10.40 8.10 -7.04
C TRP A 140 10.12 8.10 -8.53
N TYR A 141 8.93 8.52 -8.95
CA TYR A 141 8.50 8.52 -10.34
C TYR A 141 9.39 9.46 -11.18
N GLU A 142 9.63 10.66 -10.72
CA GLU A 142 10.52 11.63 -11.38
C GLU A 142 11.94 11.06 -11.55
N ALA A 143 12.51 10.49 -10.48
CA ALA A 143 13.86 9.97 -10.51
C ALA A 143 14.05 8.70 -11.35
N ASN A 144 13.02 7.90 -11.58
CA ASN A 144 13.17 6.58 -12.20
C ASN A 144 12.44 6.42 -13.54
N ILE A 145 11.49 7.29 -13.87
CA ILE A 145 10.66 7.17 -15.05
C ILE A 145 10.85 8.38 -15.98
N ILE A 146 10.80 9.61 -15.44
CA ILE A 146 10.91 10.83 -16.27
C ILE A 146 12.37 11.14 -16.60
N LEU A 147 13.28 10.98 -15.65
CA LEU A 147 14.70 11.39 -15.80
C LEU A 147 15.61 10.27 -16.31
N LYS A 148 15.09 9.12 -16.69
CA LYS A 148 15.88 8.12 -17.41
C LYS A 148 15.93 8.51 -18.88
N PRO A 149 17.14 8.76 -19.42
CA PRO A 149 17.31 9.04 -20.85
C PRO A 149 16.92 7.86 -21.71
#